data_53d11939f722f022f99444e6d910aa0c
#
_entry.id   53d11939f722f022f99444e6d910aa0c
#
_cell.length_a   1.000
_cell.length_b   1.000
_cell.length_c   1.000
_cell.angle_alpha   90.00
_cell.angle_beta   90.00
_cell.angle_gamma   90.00
#
_symmetry.space_group_name_H-M   'P 1'
#
loop_
_entity.id
_entity.type
_entity.pdbx_description
1 polymer ?
#
loop_
_entity_poly.entity_id
_entity_poly.type
_entity_poly.pdbx_seq_one_letter_code
_entity_poly.pdbx_strand_id
1 'polypeptide(L)'
;MTALQVWAVPGLPEIAAGDDLGELVAAAVGDSLEDGDVLVVTSKIVSKAEGRSVRAHDREAAIDAETVRVVARRGRTRIVENRQGMVMAAAGVDASNTPAGTVLLLPEDADASARSLRKRVGELTGRRVAVLITDTFGRPWRNGLTDVAIGAAGIDVLEDHRGRLDSHGNELSMTVTATADELAAAADLVKGKAGGLPVAVVRGLGRLVTEQDGAGVRPMIRSAAEDMFRLGTSEAVREAVVGRRTVRAFTAEPVDGAAVRRAVAAAVTAPAPHHTTPWRFVLLESAEVRTRLLDAMLAAWNRDLRELDGWSEERVATRVRRGDVLRNAPYLVVPCLVMDGSHDYPDAGRAAAEREMFVVAMGAAVQNLLVTLSGEGLGTAWVSSTMFCRDVVREVLALPGGWDPMGAVAVGHPASPARERGPRDGAAFVEVR
;
A
#
# COMPACT_ATOMS: atom_id res chain seq x y z
N MET A 1 -2.83 -0.42 -47.63
CA MET A 1 -2.74 0.48 -46.50
C MET A 1 -3.55 -0.14 -45.37
N THR A 2 -2.94 -0.41 -44.22
CA THR A 2 -3.70 -0.88 -43.07
C THR A 2 -4.37 0.35 -42.45
N ALA A 3 -5.68 0.50 -42.60
CA ALA A 3 -6.44 1.57 -41.98
C ALA A 3 -7.05 1.05 -40.70
N LEU A 4 -6.95 1.84 -39.60
CA LEU A 4 -7.65 1.59 -38.37
C LEU A 4 -8.92 2.45 -38.34
N GLN A 5 -10.05 1.81 -38.08
CA GLN A 5 -11.33 2.49 -37.86
C GLN A 5 -11.78 2.21 -36.41
N VAL A 6 -12.21 3.27 -35.71
CA VAL A 6 -12.72 3.16 -34.35
C VAL A 6 -13.99 3.99 -34.26
N TRP A 7 -15.08 3.39 -33.78
CA TRP A 7 -16.35 4.11 -33.57
C TRP A 7 -17.09 3.58 -32.34
N ALA A 8 -17.83 4.47 -31.68
CA ALA A 8 -18.69 4.10 -30.57
C ALA A 8 -20.02 3.51 -31.08
N VAL A 9 -20.59 2.58 -30.31
CA VAL A 9 -21.86 1.91 -30.60
C VAL A 9 -22.98 2.65 -29.84
N PRO A 10 -23.87 3.35 -30.55
CA PRO A 10 -25.01 4.04 -29.92
C PRO A 10 -26.18 3.06 -29.63
N GLY A 11 -27.15 3.51 -28.85
CA GLY A 11 -28.44 2.83 -28.70
C GLY A 11 -28.49 1.74 -27.63
N LEU A 12 -27.43 1.53 -26.85
CA LEU A 12 -27.53 0.64 -25.68
C LEU A 12 -28.41 1.28 -24.61
N PRO A 13 -29.34 0.52 -23.99
CA PRO A 13 -30.14 0.99 -22.88
C PRO A 13 -29.30 1.13 -21.58
N GLU A 14 -29.89 1.68 -20.53
CA GLU A 14 -29.31 1.56 -19.19
C GLU A 14 -29.30 0.08 -18.78
N ILE A 15 -28.12 -0.42 -18.37
CA ILE A 15 -27.93 -1.83 -18.03
C ILE A 15 -28.30 -2.09 -16.57
N ALA A 16 -29.07 -3.14 -16.33
CA ALA A 16 -29.49 -3.64 -15.04
C ALA A 16 -28.90 -5.04 -14.75
N ALA A 17 -28.96 -5.43 -13.48
CA ALA A 17 -28.50 -6.75 -13.06
C ALA A 17 -29.37 -7.86 -13.70
N GLY A 18 -28.72 -8.83 -14.32
CA GLY A 18 -29.35 -9.95 -15.01
C GLY A 18 -29.64 -9.72 -16.50
N ASP A 19 -29.35 -8.54 -17.04
CA ASP A 19 -29.48 -8.30 -18.48
C ASP A 19 -28.53 -9.19 -19.30
N ASP A 20 -29.02 -9.73 -20.44
CA ASP A 20 -28.17 -10.39 -21.43
C ASP A 20 -27.37 -9.33 -22.21
N LEU A 21 -26.21 -8.99 -21.67
CA LEU A 21 -25.34 -7.97 -22.28
C LEU A 21 -24.91 -8.34 -23.71
N GLY A 22 -24.77 -9.63 -24.00
CA GLY A 22 -24.43 -10.11 -25.35
C GLY A 22 -25.53 -9.84 -26.35
N GLU A 23 -26.80 -10.04 -25.96
CA GLU A 23 -27.97 -9.73 -26.79
C GLU A 23 -28.08 -8.22 -27.05
N LEU A 24 -27.93 -7.40 -25.99
CA LEU A 24 -28.00 -5.95 -26.09
C LEU A 24 -26.88 -5.38 -26.99
N VAL A 25 -25.66 -5.89 -26.83
CA VAL A 25 -24.54 -5.47 -27.68
C VAL A 25 -24.74 -5.94 -29.11
N ALA A 26 -25.14 -7.21 -29.37
CA ALA A 26 -25.39 -7.72 -30.69
C ALA A 26 -26.48 -6.93 -31.43
N ALA A 27 -27.58 -6.60 -30.74
CA ALA A 27 -28.65 -5.76 -31.27
C ALA A 27 -28.18 -4.34 -31.62
N ALA A 28 -27.33 -3.72 -30.74
CA ALA A 28 -26.85 -2.37 -30.94
C ALA A 28 -25.81 -2.25 -32.09
N VAL A 29 -24.93 -3.25 -32.29
CA VAL A 29 -23.97 -3.26 -33.40
C VAL A 29 -24.64 -3.62 -34.73
N GLY A 30 -25.69 -4.43 -34.73
CA GLY A 30 -26.45 -4.85 -35.88
C GLY A 30 -25.54 -5.41 -37.01
N ASP A 31 -25.88 -5.09 -38.26
CA ASP A 31 -25.15 -5.54 -39.44
C ASP A 31 -23.77 -4.85 -39.63
N SER A 32 -23.40 -3.91 -38.81
CA SER A 32 -22.13 -3.18 -38.92
C SER A 32 -20.91 -4.02 -38.51
N LEU A 33 -21.10 -5.14 -37.82
CA LEU A 33 -20.04 -5.99 -37.29
C LEU A 33 -19.49 -6.92 -38.41
N GLU A 34 -18.16 -7.01 -38.48
CA GLU A 34 -17.46 -7.86 -39.39
C GLU A 34 -16.51 -8.85 -38.71
N ASP A 35 -16.12 -9.90 -39.41
CA ASP A 35 -15.12 -10.84 -38.93
C ASP A 35 -13.77 -10.12 -38.71
N GLY A 36 -13.18 -10.32 -37.56
CA GLY A 36 -11.92 -9.67 -37.19
C GLY A 36 -12.07 -8.33 -36.47
N ASP A 37 -13.30 -7.88 -36.21
CA ASP A 37 -13.53 -6.71 -35.35
C ASP A 37 -13.22 -7.01 -33.90
N VAL A 38 -12.85 -5.96 -33.15
CA VAL A 38 -12.66 -6.00 -31.69
C VAL A 38 -13.71 -5.14 -31.01
N LEU A 39 -14.53 -5.76 -30.17
CA LEU A 39 -15.48 -5.07 -29.31
C LEU A 39 -14.78 -4.63 -28.03
N VAL A 40 -14.81 -3.34 -27.74
CA VAL A 40 -14.21 -2.76 -26.55
C VAL A 40 -15.31 -2.23 -25.65
N VAL A 41 -15.50 -2.90 -24.50
CA VAL A 41 -16.65 -2.73 -23.60
C VAL A 41 -16.16 -2.18 -22.27
N THR A 42 -16.81 -1.14 -21.75
CA THR A 42 -16.46 -0.63 -20.42
C THR A 42 -16.86 -1.61 -19.31
N SER A 43 -16.01 -1.78 -18.32
CA SER A 43 -16.27 -2.61 -17.13
C SER A 43 -17.60 -2.29 -16.43
N LYS A 44 -18.02 -1.03 -16.45
CA LYS A 44 -19.21 -0.57 -15.74
C LYS A 44 -20.49 -1.29 -16.18
N ILE A 45 -20.72 -1.48 -17.48
CA ILE A 45 -21.92 -2.16 -17.94
C ILE A 45 -21.85 -3.67 -17.67
N VAL A 46 -20.66 -4.25 -17.72
CA VAL A 46 -20.43 -5.66 -17.35
C VAL A 46 -20.73 -5.86 -15.87
N SER A 47 -20.16 -5.01 -15.00
CA SER A 47 -20.41 -5.05 -13.55
C SER A 47 -21.88 -4.85 -13.20
N LYS A 48 -22.60 -3.97 -13.91
CA LYS A 48 -24.05 -3.78 -13.73
C LYS A 48 -24.83 -5.04 -14.10
N ALA A 49 -24.56 -5.63 -15.26
CA ALA A 49 -25.21 -6.85 -15.71
C ALA A 49 -24.96 -8.03 -14.74
N GLU A 50 -23.77 -8.13 -14.18
CA GLU A 50 -23.38 -9.13 -13.17
C GLU A 50 -23.89 -8.83 -11.75
N GLY A 51 -24.61 -7.72 -11.54
CA GLY A 51 -25.12 -7.35 -10.22
C GLY A 51 -24.03 -6.94 -9.23
N ARG A 52 -22.85 -6.49 -9.70
CA ARG A 52 -21.73 -6.04 -8.87
C ARG A 52 -21.93 -4.66 -8.24
N SER A 53 -23.15 -4.12 -8.31
CA SER A 53 -23.56 -2.90 -7.61
C SER A 53 -23.91 -3.22 -6.16
N VAL A 54 -23.18 -2.63 -5.20
CA VAL A 54 -23.38 -2.88 -3.78
C VAL A 54 -23.76 -1.59 -3.05
N ARG A 55 -24.66 -1.70 -2.06
CA ARG A 55 -24.93 -0.59 -1.15
C ARG A 55 -23.70 -0.43 -0.25
N ALA A 56 -23.07 0.71 -0.30
CA ALA A 56 -21.94 1.05 0.55
C ALA A 56 -22.27 2.33 1.30
N HIS A 57 -22.54 2.21 2.60
CA HIS A 57 -22.57 3.36 3.50
C HIS A 57 -21.17 3.95 3.64
N ASP A 58 -20.16 3.11 3.47
CA ASP A 58 -18.77 3.48 3.48
C ASP A 58 -18.06 2.87 2.24
N ARG A 59 -17.69 3.75 1.29
CA ARG A 59 -16.92 3.38 0.11
C ARG A 59 -15.56 2.77 0.50
N GLU A 60 -14.98 3.21 1.61
CA GLU A 60 -13.69 2.70 2.08
C GLU A 60 -13.77 1.23 2.50
N ALA A 61 -14.88 0.80 3.12
CA ALA A 61 -15.10 -0.60 3.45
C ALA A 61 -15.17 -1.50 2.19
N ALA A 62 -15.79 -1.00 1.10
CA ALA A 62 -15.83 -1.72 -0.17
C ALA A 62 -14.41 -1.82 -0.79
N ILE A 63 -13.61 -0.75 -0.70
CA ILE A 63 -12.21 -0.78 -1.16
C ILE A 63 -11.38 -1.76 -0.34
N ASP A 64 -11.56 -1.79 0.99
CA ASP A 64 -10.85 -2.73 1.86
C ASP A 64 -11.18 -4.19 1.52
N ALA A 65 -12.45 -4.49 1.23
CA ALA A 65 -12.89 -5.82 0.85
C ALA A 65 -12.29 -6.32 -0.48
N GLU A 66 -12.02 -5.43 -1.43
CA GLU A 66 -11.43 -5.76 -2.74
C GLU A 66 -9.89 -5.64 -2.73
N THR A 67 -9.26 -5.16 -1.64
CA THR A 67 -7.83 -4.94 -1.52
C THR A 67 -7.11 -6.19 -1.02
N VAL A 68 -6.13 -6.67 -1.77
CA VAL A 68 -5.19 -7.71 -1.33
C VAL A 68 -3.98 -7.07 -0.62
N ARG A 69 -3.45 -5.98 -1.18
CA ARG A 69 -2.26 -5.30 -0.67
C ARG A 69 -2.30 -3.81 -1.00
N VAL A 70 -1.96 -2.97 -0.03
CA VAL A 70 -1.74 -1.54 -0.26
C VAL A 70 -0.33 -1.33 -0.83
N VAL A 71 -0.23 -0.72 -2.00
CA VAL A 71 1.03 -0.41 -2.69
C VAL A 71 1.54 0.98 -2.32
N ALA A 72 0.64 1.99 -2.36
CA ALA A 72 0.97 3.36 -2.02
C ALA A 72 -0.24 4.09 -1.45
N ARG A 73 0.01 5.12 -0.62
CA ARG A 73 -1.04 5.98 -0.05
C ARG A 73 -0.60 7.44 -0.10
N ARG A 74 -1.51 8.32 -0.52
CA ARG A 74 -1.32 9.77 -0.44
C ARG A 74 -2.64 10.44 -0.07
N GLY A 75 -2.75 10.93 1.15
CA GLY A 75 -4.02 11.41 1.69
C GLY A 75 -5.08 10.29 1.67
N ARG A 76 -6.23 10.58 1.06
CA ARG A 76 -7.31 9.58 0.88
C ARG A 76 -7.10 8.64 -0.31
N THR A 77 -6.17 8.95 -1.21
CA THR A 77 -5.90 8.11 -2.38
C THR A 77 -5.08 6.90 -1.98
N ARG A 78 -5.57 5.72 -2.30
CA ARG A 78 -4.87 4.44 -2.13
C ARG A 78 -4.67 3.79 -3.48
N ILE A 79 -3.43 3.40 -3.77
CA ILE A 79 -3.09 2.48 -4.86
C ILE A 79 -2.95 1.11 -4.23
N VAL A 80 -3.69 0.16 -4.73
CA VAL A 80 -3.79 -1.18 -4.14
C VAL A 80 -3.70 -2.24 -5.22
N GLU A 81 -3.21 -3.42 -4.85
CA GLU A 81 -3.37 -4.63 -5.62
C GLU A 81 -4.75 -5.23 -5.27
N ASN A 82 -5.59 -5.42 -6.28
CA ASN A 82 -6.91 -6.00 -6.11
C ASN A 82 -6.89 -7.53 -6.20
N ARG A 83 -8.05 -8.18 -6.05
CA ARG A 83 -8.18 -9.65 -6.09
C ARG A 83 -7.81 -10.27 -7.44
N GLN A 84 -7.87 -9.49 -8.52
CA GLN A 84 -7.47 -9.93 -9.87
C GLN A 84 -5.96 -9.73 -10.13
N GLY A 85 -5.20 -9.20 -9.15
CA GLY A 85 -3.76 -8.94 -9.23
C GLY A 85 -3.41 -7.61 -9.91
N MET A 86 -4.39 -6.77 -10.24
CA MET A 86 -4.14 -5.47 -10.84
C MET A 86 -3.81 -4.42 -9.79
N VAL A 87 -2.78 -3.61 -10.07
CA VAL A 87 -2.39 -2.49 -9.20
C VAL A 87 -3.05 -1.21 -9.71
N MET A 88 -4.02 -0.70 -8.93
CA MET A 88 -4.85 0.43 -9.35
C MET A 88 -5.36 1.26 -8.17
N ALA A 89 -5.94 2.43 -8.47
CA ALA A 89 -6.55 3.26 -7.45
C ALA A 89 -7.83 2.63 -6.90
N ALA A 90 -7.97 2.62 -5.58
CA ALA A 90 -9.21 2.23 -4.88
C ALA A 90 -9.77 0.85 -5.28
N ALA A 91 -8.90 -0.10 -5.67
CA ALA A 91 -9.26 -1.45 -6.12
C ALA A 91 -10.27 -1.49 -7.30
N GLY A 92 -10.44 -0.39 -8.05
CA GLY A 92 -11.44 -0.25 -9.09
C GLY A 92 -12.87 0.04 -8.58
N VAL A 93 -13.04 0.30 -7.29
CA VAL A 93 -14.33 0.67 -6.71
C VAL A 93 -14.74 2.07 -7.16
N ASP A 94 -15.79 2.17 -7.96
CA ASP A 94 -16.29 3.41 -8.53
C ASP A 94 -17.68 3.77 -7.96
N ALA A 95 -17.86 5.06 -7.67
CA ALA A 95 -19.15 5.62 -7.27
C ALA A 95 -19.77 6.50 -8.37
N SER A 96 -19.14 6.60 -9.54
CA SER A 96 -19.67 7.36 -10.66
C SER A 96 -20.70 6.56 -11.46
N ASN A 97 -21.73 7.24 -11.98
CA ASN A 97 -22.82 6.64 -12.77
C ASN A 97 -23.58 5.51 -12.02
N THR A 98 -23.67 5.63 -10.68
CA THR A 98 -24.44 4.73 -9.82
C THR A 98 -25.42 5.54 -8.97
N PRO A 99 -26.53 4.94 -8.51
CA PRO A 99 -27.43 5.60 -7.57
C PRO A 99 -26.70 6.05 -6.29
N ALA A 100 -27.14 7.15 -5.71
CA ALA A 100 -26.57 7.66 -4.45
C ALA A 100 -26.55 6.58 -3.36
N GLY A 101 -25.42 6.43 -2.66
CA GLY A 101 -25.25 5.40 -1.62
C GLY A 101 -24.93 3.99 -2.16
N THR A 102 -24.63 3.86 -3.46
CA THR A 102 -24.14 2.62 -4.06
C THR A 102 -22.76 2.83 -4.67
N VAL A 103 -21.98 1.76 -4.73
CA VAL A 103 -20.71 1.69 -5.47
C VAL A 103 -20.73 0.50 -6.40
N LEU A 104 -19.98 0.59 -7.47
CA LEU A 104 -19.78 -0.46 -8.44
C LEU A 104 -18.41 -1.09 -8.23
N LEU A 105 -18.38 -2.40 -8.08
CA LEU A 105 -17.17 -3.20 -8.05
C LEU A 105 -16.84 -3.64 -9.48
N LEU A 106 -15.59 -4.00 -9.75
CA LEU A 106 -15.21 -4.62 -11.02
C LEU A 106 -15.92 -5.97 -11.21
N PRO A 107 -16.05 -6.48 -12.46
CA PRO A 107 -16.46 -7.86 -12.70
C PRO A 107 -15.64 -8.82 -11.86
N GLU A 108 -16.23 -9.93 -11.41
CA GLU A 108 -15.52 -10.87 -10.55
C GLU A 108 -14.34 -11.55 -11.28
N ASP A 109 -14.57 -11.92 -12.53
CA ASP A 109 -13.55 -12.40 -13.48
C ASP A 109 -13.82 -11.76 -14.84
N ALA A 110 -13.12 -10.66 -15.12
CA ALA A 110 -13.31 -9.91 -16.37
C ALA A 110 -12.93 -10.71 -17.62
N ASP A 111 -12.00 -11.67 -17.54
CA ASP A 111 -11.69 -12.56 -18.65
C ASP A 111 -12.83 -13.55 -18.92
N ALA A 112 -13.46 -14.09 -17.87
CA ALA A 112 -14.65 -14.94 -18.03
C ALA A 112 -15.83 -14.17 -18.61
N SER A 113 -16.03 -12.93 -18.19
CA SER A 113 -17.05 -12.04 -18.73
C SER A 113 -16.80 -11.74 -20.21
N ALA A 114 -15.54 -11.48 -20.61
CA ALA A 114 -15.15 -11.27 -22.00
C ALA A 114 -15.43 -12.52 -22.85
N ARG A 115 -15.11 -13.73 -22.35
CA ARG A 115 -15.42 -15.00 -23.03
C ARG A 115 -16.92 -15.21 -23.22
N SER A 116 -17.70 -14.97 -22.18
CA SER A 116 -19.18 -15.11 -22.24
C SER A 116 -19.78 -14.15 -23.25
N LEU A 117 -19.34 -12.89 -23.22
CA LEU A 117 -19.82 -11.85 -24.15
C LEU A 117 -19.43 -12.19 -25.59
N ARG A 118 -18.15 -12.58 -25.83
CA ARG A 118 -17.69 -13.02 -27.16
C ARG A 118 -18.51 -14.16 -27.70
N LYS A 119 -18.72 -15.21 -26.92
CA LYS A 119 -19.54 -16.37 -27.29
C LYS A 119 -20.96 -15.95 -27.68
N ARG A 120 -21.61 -15.17 -26.80
CA ARG A 120 -23.00 -14.76 -27.02
C ARG A 120 -23.17 -13.88 -28.27
N VAL A 121 -22.28 -12.90 -28.48
CA VAL A 121 -22.28 -12.08 -29.68
C VAL A 121 -22.02 -12.92 -30.91
N GLY A 122 -21.07 -13.85 -30.88
CA GLY A 122 -20.80 -14.77 -32.01
C GLY A 122 -22.00 -15.66 -32.37
N GLU A 123 -22.71 -16.21 -31.36
CA GLU A 123 -23.94 -16.98 -31.54
C GLU A 123 -25.05 -16.19 -32.25
N LEU A 124 -25.22 -14.90 -31.86
CA LEU A 124 -26.30 -14.07 -32.38
C LEU A 124 -26.01 -13.44 -33.76
N THR A 125 -24.73 -13.09 -34.01
CA THR A 125 -24.34 -12.37 -35.25
C THR A 125 -23.69 -13.26 -36.30
N GLY A 126 -23.25 -14.45 -35.94
CA GLY A 126 -22.43 -15.33 -36.78
C GLY A 126 -21.03 -14.78 -37.05
N ARG A 127 -20.60 -13.72 -36.38
CA ARG A 127 -19.30 -13.06 -36.61
C ARG A 127 -18.24 -13.55 -35.64
N ARG A 128 -17.03 -13.68 -36.12
CA ARG A 128 -15.84 -13.98 -35.32
C ARG A 128 -15.18 -12.68 -34.90
N VAL A 129 -15.38 -12.32 -33.65
CA VAL A 129 -14.86 -11.08 -33.05
C VAL A 129 -13.98 -11.37 -31.85
N ALA A 130 -13.20 -10.38 -31.41
CA ALA A 130 -12.60 -10.35 -30.09
C ALA A 130 -13.37 -9.42 -29.15
N VAL A 131 -13.23 -9.62 -27.86
CA VAL A 131 -13.82 -8.76 -26.82
C VAL A 131 -12.73 -8.31 -25.84
N LEU A 132 -12.67 -7.01 -25.59
CA LEU A 132 -11.90 -6.40 -24.51
C LEU A 132 -12.85 -5.76 -23.51
N ILE A 133 -12.65 -6.02 -22.22
CA ILE A 133 -13.29 -5.28 -21.14
C ILE A 133 -12.26 -4.28 -20.60
N THR A 134 -12.64 -3.00 -20.49
CA THR A 134 -11.73 -1.91 -20.15
C THR A 134 -12.18 -1.16 -18.91
N ASP A 135 -11.19 -0.65 -18.18
CA ASP A 135 -11.44 0.30 -17.09
C ASP A 135 -10.43 1.45 -17.14
N THR A 136 -10.75 2.56 -16.47
CA THR A 136 -9.95 3.79 -16.53
C THR A 136 -8.91 3.83 -15.43
N PHE A 137 -7.62 3.86 -15.80
CA PHE A 137 -6.50 3.85 -14.86
C PHE A 137 -5.71 5.16 -14.86
N GLY A 138 -5.20 5.52 -13.68
CA GLY A 138 -4.05 6.42 -13.55
C GLY A 138 -2.76 5.73 -13.97
N ARG A 139 -1.79 6.52 -14.39
CA ARG A 139 -0.47 6.01 -14.80
C ARG A 139 0.63 6.62 -13.94
N PRO A 140 1.63 5.84 -13.48
CA PRO A 140 2.82 6.40 -12.84
C PRO A 140 3.49 7.47 -13.72
N TRP A 141 3.97 8.54 -13.10
CA TRP A 141 4.71 9.67 -13.72
C TRP A 141 3.98 10.45 -14.82
N ARG A 142 2.71 10.24 -15.04
CA ARG A 142 1.92 10.98 -16.05
C ARG A 142 0.62 11.46 -15.45
N ASN A 143 0.27 12.71 -15.71
CA ASN A 143 -1.06 13.22 -15.43
C ASN A 143 -2.08 12.69 -16.42
N GLY A 144 -3.34 12.62 -15.99
CA GLY A 144 -4.45 12.10 -16.79
C GLY A 144 -4.67 10.61 -16.62
N LEU A 145 -5.84 10.18 -17.05
CA LEU A 145 -6.29 8.80 -17.02
C LEU A 145 -6.31 8.24 -18.44
N THR A 146 -6.28 6.93 -18.59
CA THR A 146 -6.48 6.22 -19.85
C THR A 146 -7.20 4.91 -19.58
N ASP A 147 -7.96 4.41 -20.53
CA ASP A 147 -8.50 3.05 -20.43
C ASP A 147 -7.38 2.04 -20.66
N VAL A 148 -7.45 0.94 -19.91
CA VAL A 148 -6.60 -0.24 -20.05
C VAL A 148 -7.49 -1.48 -20.10
N ALA A 149 -7.00 -2.55 -20.73
CA ALA A 149 -7.71 -3.82 -20.75
C ALA A 149 -7.61 -4.51 -19.39
N ILE A 150 -8.76 -4.88 -18.81
CA ILE A 150 -8.87 -5.64 -17.57
C ILE A 150 -9.44 -7.04 -17.79
N GLY A 151 -9.95 -7.34 -18.99
CA GLY A 151 -10.41 -8.63 -19.43
C GLY A 151 -10.34 -8.74 -20.94
N ALA A 152 -10.05 -9.94 -21.46
CA ALA A 152 -9.91 -10.18 -22.89
C ALA A 152 -10.38 -11.57 -23.29
N ALA A 153 -10.91 -11.70 -24.53
CA ALA A 153 -11.19 -12.98 -25.14
C ALA A 153 -11.02 -12.89 -26.67
N GLY A 154 -10.41 -13.90 -27.25
CA GLY A 154 -10.25 -14.03 -28.70
C GLY A 154 -9.25 -13.07 -29.32
N ILE A 155 -8.25 -12.63 -28.57
CA ILE A 155 -7.21 -11.71 -29.03
C ILE A 155 -5.88 -11.98 -28.35
N ASP A 156 -4.78 -11.77 -29.08
CA ASP A 156 -3.44 -11.70 -28.54
C ASP A 156 -3.24 -10.33 -27.88
N VAL A 157 -3.18 -10.32 -26.54
CA VAL A 157 -3.12 -9.09 -25.74
C VAL A 157 -1.74 -8.41 -25.76
N LEU A 158 -0.70 -9.17 -26.10
CA LEU A 158 0.69 -8.72 -26.26
C LEU A 158 1.19 -9.12 -27.65
N GLU A 159 1.88 -8.23 -28.36
CA GLU A 159 2.62 -8.54 -29.55
C GLU A 159 4.12 -8.58 -29.22
N ASP A 160 4.70 -9.78 -29.27
CA ASP A 160 6.12 -10.01 -28.96
C ASP A 160 6.97 -9.81 -30.24
N HIS A 161 7.81 -8.80 -30.20
CA HIS A 161 8.73 -8.48 -31.29
C HIS A 161 10.18 -8.96 -31.02
N ARG A 162 10.43 -9.60 -29.90
CA ARG A 162 11.78 -10.07 -29.54
C ARG A 162 12.27 -11.08 -30.56
N GLY A 163 13.55 -10.98 -30.93
CA GLY A 163 14.16 -11.78 -31.97
C GLY A 163 13.87 -11.32 -33.40
N ARG A 164 12.99 -10.32 -33.62
CA ARG A 164 12.81 -9.69 -34.96
C ARG A 164 13.92 -8.65 -35.19
N LEU A 165 14.21 -8.41 -36.46
CA LEU A 165 15.18 -7.37 -36.85
C LEU A 165 14.46 -6.05 -37.16
N ASP A 166 15.08 -4.95 -36.74
CA ASP A 166 14.65 -3.61 -37.16
C ASP A 166 15.03 -3.32 -38.64
N SER A 167 14.71 -2.13 -39.15
CA SER A 167 15.05 -1.71 -40.52
C SER A 167 16.54 -1.58 -40.78
N HIS A 168 17.37 -1.58 -39.75
CA HIS A 168 18.84 -1.52 -39.83
C HIS A 168 19.51 -2.88 -39.57
N GLY A 169 18.73 -3.94 -39.33
CA GLY A 169 19.24 -5.27 -39.03
C GLY A 169 19.61 -5.53 -37.55
N ASN A 170 19.24 -4.63 -36.63
CA ASN A 170 19.46 -4.84 -35.20
C ASN A 170 18.32 -5.68 -34.60
N GLU A 171 18.67 -6.62 -33.72
CA GLU A 171 17.68 -7.46 -33.05
C GLU A 171 16.91 -6.68 -31.98
N LEU A 172 15.60 -6.77 -32.01
CA LEU A 172 14.69 -6.25 -30.97
C LEU A 172 14.72 -7.21 -29.76
N SER A 173 15.52 -6.91 -28.76
CA SER A 173 15.73 -7.82 -27.61
C SER A 173 14.69 -7.70 -26.51
N MET A 174 13.96 -6.57 -26.42
CA MET A 174 13.07 -6.27 -25.28
C MET A 174 11.66 -5.81 -25.69
N THR A 175 11.40 -5.63 -26.98
CA THR A 175 10.16 -4.99 -27.46
C THR A 175 8.99 -5.96 -27.43
N VAL A 176 8.04 -5.66 -26.51
CA VAL A 176 6.73 -6.32 -26.42
C VAL A 176 5.68 -5.21 -26.34
N THR A 177 4.73 -5.19 -27.29
CA THR A 177 3.68 -4.18 -27.33
C THR A 177 2.46 -4.64 -26.56
N ALA A 178 1.91 -3.79 -25.68
CA ALA A 178 0.67 -4.04 -24.95
C ALA A 178 -0.54 -3.69 -25.84
N THR A 179 -0.79 -4.53 -26.83
CA THR A 179 -1.76 -4.27 -27.91
C THR A 179 -3.18 -4.08 -27.38
N ALA A 180 -3.57 -4.84 -26.36
CA ALA A 180 -4.90 -4.70 -25.75
C ALA A 180 -5.09 -3.34 -25.08
N ASP A 181 -4.05 -2.79 -24.43
CA ASP A 181 -4.11 -1.46 -23.82
C ASP A 181 -4.14 -0.34 -24.89
N GLU A 182 -3.42 -0.50 -25.99
CA GLU A 182 -3.49 0.45 -27.11
C GLU A 182 -4.90 0.49 -27.71
N LEU A 183 -5.56 -0.66 -27.88
CA LEU A 183 -6.94 -0.77 -28.35
C LEU A 183 -7.93 -0.19 -27.34
N ALA A 184 -7.73 -0.44 -26.04
CA ALA A 184 -8.54 0.12 -24.96
C ALA A 184 -8.49 1.65 -24.97
N ALA A 185 -7.29 2.22 -25.06
CA ALA A 185 -7.07 3.67 -25.11
C ALA A 185 -7.65 4.30 -26.39
N ALA A 186 -7.49 3.67 -27.55
CA ALA A 186 -8.06 4.15 -28.80
C ALA A 186 -9.60 4.17 -28.77
N ALA A 187 -10.22 3.12 -28.21
CA ALA A 187 -11.66 3.02 -28.05
C ALA A 187 -12.22 4.06 -27.07
N ASP A 188 -11.46 4.41 -26.01
CA ASP A 188 -11.88 5.42 -25.05
C ASP A 188 -12.06 6.82 -25.66
N LEU A 189 -11.29 7.14 -26.70
CA LEU A 189 -11.41 8.41 -27.43
C LEU A 189 -12.79 8.61 -28.07
N VAL A 190 -13.44 7.52 -28.51
CA VAL A 190 -14.76 7.58 -29.14
C VAL A 190 -15.90 7.29 -28.16
N LYS A 191 -15.68 6.46 -27.13
CA LYS A 191 -16.66 6.24 -26.05
C LYS A 191 -16.88 7.50 -25.23
N GLY A 192 -15.81 8.21 -24.94
CA GLY A 192 -15.85 9.38 -24.05
C GLY A 192 -16.30 9.04 -22.63
N LYS A 193 -16.45 10.06 -21.79
CA LYS A 193 -16.79 9.87 -20.36
C LYS A 193 -18.23 10.24 -19.99
N ALA A 194 -18.92 11.02 -20.82
CA ALA A 194 -20.26 11.59 -20.51
C ALA A 194 -21.33 11.27 -21.57
N GLY A 195 -20.97 10.61 -22.67
CA GLY A 195 -21.86 10.39 -23.81
C GLY A 195 -22.78 9.19 -23.70
N GLY A 196 -22.67 8.35 -22.66
CA GLY A 196 -23.46 7.12 -22.52
C GLY A 196 -23.14 6.07 -23.62
N LEU A 197 -21.91 6.06 -24.13
CA LEU A 197 -21.45 5.16 -25.18
C LEU A 197 -20.46 4.12 -24.62
N PRO A 198 -20.96 3.05 -23.96
CA PRO A 198 -20.12 2.13 -23.20
C PRO A 198 -19.39 1.08 -24.06
N VAL A 199 -19.69 0.99 -25.35
CA VAL A 199 -19.12 0.02 -26.30
C VAL A 199 -18.56 0.75 -27.49
N ALA A 200 -17.39 0.30 -27.96
CA ALA A 200 -16.79 0.71 -29.24
C ALA A 200 -16.38 -0.51 -30.05
N VAL A 201 -16.30 -0.33 -31.38
CA VAL A 201 -15.75 -1.31 -32.29
C VAL A 201 -14.43 -0.78 -32.86
N VAL A 202 -13.42 -1.65 -32.90
CA VAL A 202 -12.13 -1.38 -33.57
C VAL A 202 -11.97 -2.35 -34.72
N ARG A 203 -11.78 -1.83 -35.94
CA ARG A 203 -11.64 -2.58 -37.18
C ARG A 203 -10.29 -2.30 -37.83
N GLY A 204 -9.75 -3.28 -38.55
CA GLY A 204 -8.50 -3.17 -39.30
C GLY A 204 -7.33 -3.96 -38.70
N LEU A 205 -7.54 -4.61 -37.55
CA LEU A 205 -6.54 -5.40 -36.84
C LEU A 205 -6.96 -6.88 -36.71
N GLY A 206 -7.72 -7.42 -37.66
CA GLY A 206 -8.21 -8.81 -37.64
C GLY A 206 -7.11 -9.87 -37.49
N ARG A 207 -5.85 -9.53 -37.80
CA ARG A 207 -4.67 -10.38 -37.57
C ARG A 207 -4.44 -10.70 -36.06
N LEU A 208 -4.96 -9.89 -35.18
CA LEU A 208 -4.85 -10.08 -33.73
C LEU A 208 -5.99 -10.93 -33.18
N VAL A 209 -7.08 -11.09 -33.93
CA VAL A 209 -8.25 -11.85 -33.49
C VAL A 209 -7.98 -13.34 -33.69
N THR A 210 -8.08 -14.10 -32.62
CA THR A 210 -7.79 -15.53 -32.55
C THR A 210 -9.08 -16.37 -32.56
N GLU A 211 -8.97 -17.64 -32.97
CA GLU A 211 -10.10 -18.59 -32.89
C GLU A 211 -10.41 -18.98 -31.43
N GLN A 212 -9.37 -19.16 -30.64
CA GLN A 212 -9.47 -19.51 -29.23
C GLN A 212 -9.61 -18.25 -28.37
N ASP A 213 -10.18 -18.40 -27.17
CA ASP A 213 -10.34 -17.28 -26.25
C ASP A 213 -9.02 -16.72 -25.69
N GLY A 214 -7.98 -17.54 -25.65
CA GLY A 214 -6.66 -17.16 -25.15
C GLY A 214 -6.57 -17.11 -23.63
N ALA A 215 -5.46 -16.55 -23.14
CA ALA A 215 -5.14 -16.46 -21.71
C ALA A 215 -5.78 -15.24 -21.01
N GLY A 216 -6.59 -14.46 -21.71
CA GLY A 216 -7.11 -13.20 -21.22
C GLY A 216 -6.01 -12.15 -21.04
N VAL A 217 -6.21 -11.22 -20.11
CA VAL A 217 -5.23 -10.15 -19.80
C VAL A 217 -4.12 -10.62 -18.86
N ARG A 218 -4.18 -11.82 -18.33
CA ARG A 218 -3.21 -12.36 -17.37
C ARG A 218 -1.74 -12.14 -17.76
N PRO A 219 -1.33 -12.33 -19.03
CA PRO A 219 0.06 -12.09 -19.45
C PRO A 219 0.51 -10.62 -19.32
N MET A 220 -0.41 -9.67 -19.23
CA MET A 220 -0.12 -8.24 -19.08
C MET A 220 0.08 -7.84 -17.62
N ILE A 221 -0.41 -8.65 -16.67
CA ILE A 221 -0.31 -8.36 -15.24
C ILE A 221 1.06 -8.80 -14.74
N ARG A 222 1.91 -7.82 -14.40
CA ARG A 222 3.23 -8.09 -13.82
C ARG A 222 3.09 -8.65 -12.41
N SER A 223 3.78 -9.75 -12.13
CA SER A 223 3.81 -10.31 -10.78
C SER A 223 4.46 -9.33 -9.78
N ALA A 224 3.99 -9.34 -8.53
CA ALA A 224 4.58 -8.51 -7.49
C ALA A 224 6.09 -8.81 -7.23
N ALA A 225 6.56 -10.00 -7.60
CA ALA A 225 7.97 -10.37 -7.48
C ALA A 225 8.85 -9.71 -8.55
N GLU A 226 8.26 -9.39 -9.72
CA GLU A 226 8.96 -8.78 -10.88
C GLU A 226 8.71 -7.27 -10.97
N ASP A 227 7.88 -6.72 -10.07
CA ASP A 227 7.59 -5.29 -10.03
C ASP A 227 8.78 -4.52 -9.43
N MET A 228 9.47 -3.76 -10.26
CA MET A 228 10.62 -2.93 -9.85
C MET A 228 10.24 -1.86 -8.81
N PHE A 229 8.97 -1.49 -8.71
CA PHE A 229 8.48 -0.42 -7.83
C PHE A 229 7.79 -0.95 -6.57
N ARG A 230 7.67 -2.27 -6.43
CA ARG A 230 7.01 -2.90 -5.28
C ARG A 230 7.62 -2.49 -3.93
N LEU A 231 8.94 -2.45 -3.86
CA LEU A 231 9.68 -2.07 -2.64
C LEU A 231 10.03 -0.59 -2.62
N GLY A 232 9.54 0.18 -3.56
CA GLY A 232 9.90 1.57 -3.76
C GLY A 232 11.27 1.73 -4.42
N THR A 233 11.73 2.97 -4.53
CA THR A 233 13.05 3.29 -5.07
C THR A 233 14.08 3.37 -3.94
N SER A 234 15.37 3.29 -4.27
CA SER A 234 16.46 3.56 -3.31
C SER A 234 16.38 4.98 -2.73
N GLU A 235 15.76 5.90 -3.45
CA GLU A 235 15.43 7.25 -2.99
C GLU A 235 14.38 7.21 -1.86
N ALA A 236 13.30 6.43 -1.99
CA ALA A 236 12.29 6.26 -0.96
C ALA A 236 12.87 5.65 0.32
N VAL A 237 13.80 4.68 0.20
CA VAL A 237 14.48 4.09 1.36
C VAL A 237 15.34 5.14 2.09
N ARG A 238 16.11 5.94 1.34
CA ARG A 238 16.89 7.05 1.93
C ARG A 238 15.97 8.07 2.59
N GLU A 239 14.88 8.46 1.92
CA GLU A 239 13.92 9.44 2.44
C GLU A 239 13.22 8.94 3.71
N ALA A 240 12.91 7.65 3.83
CA ALA A 240 12.32 7.07 5.04
C ALA A 240 13.21 7.29 6.28
N VAL A 241 14.54 7.20 6.11
CA VAL A 241 15.50 7.41 7.20
C VAL A 241 15.64 8.91 7.53
N VAL A 242 15.84 9.76 6.51
CA VAL A 242 16.05 11.20 6.74
C VAL A 242 14.75 11.95 7.06
N GLY A 243 13.62 11.45 6.56
CA GLY A 243 12.28 12.01 6.77
C GLY A 243 11.72 11.76 8.18
N ARG A 244 12.14 10.68 8.86
CA ARG A 244 11.66 10.39 10.21
C ARG A 244 11.96 11.52 11.20
N ARG A 245 10.94 11.95 11.94
CA ARG A 245 11.04 13.02 12.96
C ARG A 245 10.56 12.56 14.34
N THR A 246 11.04 13.22 15.36
CA THR A 246 10.46 13.08 16.69
C THR A 246 9.19 13.92 16.77
N VAL A 247 8.05 13.25 16.97
CA VAL A 247 6.73 13.84 17.13
C VAL A 247 6.36 13.82 18.62
N ARG A 248 5.95 14.97 19.17
CA ARG A 248 5.60 15.12 20.58
C ARG A 248 4.16 15.56 20.82
N ALA A 249 3.43 15.86 19.74
CA ALA A 249 2.01 16.21 19.79
C ALA A 249 1.22 15.24 18.90
N PHE A 250 0.24 14.58 19.48
CA PHE A 250 -0.56 13.56 18.87
C PHE A 250 -2.03 13.94 18.85
N THR A 251 -2.79 13.43 17.91
CA THR A 251 -4.26 13.47 17.92
C THR A 251 -4.80 12.45 18.91
N ALA A 252 -6.10 12.51 19.21
CA ALA A 252 -6.78 11.51 20.01
C ALA A 252 -7.16 10.24 19.22
N GLU A 253 -6.82 10.17 17.93
CA GLU A 253 -7.12 9.03 17.08
C GLU A 253 -6.42 7.77 17.59
N PRO A 254 -7.13 6.64 17.71
CA PRO A 254 -6.55 5.38 18.15
C PRO A 254 -5.48 4.88 17.19
N VAL A 255 -4.43 4.26 17.72
CA VAL A 255 -3.38 3.61 16.94
C VAL A 255 -3.78 2.15 16.66
N ASP A 256 -3.67 1.73 15.39
CA ASP A 256 -3.81 0.32 15.02
C ASP A 256 -2.64 -0.51 15.62
N GLY A 257 -2.96 -1.36 16.58
CA GLY A 257 -1.98 -2.26 17.20
C GLY A 257 -1.31 -3.22 16.21
N ALA A 258 -1.95 -3.53 15.07
CA ALA A 258 -1.34 -4.36 14.02
C ALA A 258 -0.19 -3.62 13.33
N ALA A 259 -0.30 -2.31 13.10
CA ALA A 259 0.79 -1.48 12.58
C ALA A 259 2.00 -1.48 13.54
N VAL A 260 1.75 -1.39 14.85
CA VAL A 260 2.82 -1.46 15.86
C VAL A 260 3.49 -2.84 15.87
N ARG A 261 2.72 -3.93 15.75
CA ARG A 261 3.28 -5.29 15.65
C ARG A 261 4.12 -5.49 14.39
N ARG A 262 3.70 -4.95 13.23
CA ARG A 262 4.54 -4.95 12.00
C ARG A 262 5.85 -4.20 12.21
N ALA A 263 5.82 -3.07 12.91
CA ALA A 263 7.01 -2.30 13.22
C ALA A 263 7.96 -3.04 14.19
N VAL A 264 7.42 -3.79 15.16
CA VAL A 264 8.21 -4.68 16.02
C VAL A 264 8.84 -5.81 15.21
N ALA A 265 8.10 -6.41 14.27
CA ALA A 265 8.66 -7.44 13.37
C ALA A 265 9.86 -6.90 12.55
N ALA A 266 9.81 -5.65 12.11
CA ALA A 266 10.94 -4.99 11.47
C ALA A 266 12.07 -4.67 12.49
N ALA A 267 11.73 -4.27 13.71
CA ALA A 267 12.73 -3.95 14.74
C ALA A 267 13.62 -5.13 15.08
N VAL A 268 13.05 -6.32 15.20
CA VAL A 268 13.78 -7.55 15.57
C VAL A 268 14.68 -8.11 14.47
N THR A 269 14.76 -7.47 13.31
CA THR A 269 15.74 -7.79 12.25
C THR A 269 17.04 -6.99 12.41
N ALA A 270 17.17 -6.17 13.45
CA ALA A 270 18.41 -5.43 13.71
C ALA A 270 19.59 -6.37 13.96
N PRO A 271 20.82 -5.95 13.65
CA PRO A 271 21.99 -6.75 13.97
C PRO A 271 22.15 -6.92 15.49
N ALA A 272 22.51 -8.11 15.91
CA ALA A 272 22.72 -8.45 17.33
C ALA A 272 24.01 -9.24 17.53
N PRO A 273 24.66 -9.08 18.70
CA PRO A 273 25.82 -9.87 19.05
C PRO A 273 25.48 -11.37 19.13
N HIS A 274 26.44 -12.22 18.76
CA HIS A 274 26.36 -13.69 18.95
C HIS A 274 25.10 -14.36 18.37
N HIS A 275 24.48 -13.76 17.33
CA HIS A 275 23.20 -14.21 16.77
C HIS A 275 22.06 -14.32 17.80
N THR A 276 22.14 -13.52 18.88
CA THR A 276 21.11 -13.47 19.91
C THR A 276 19.91 -12.63 19.48
N THR A 277 18.87 -12.61 20.33
CA THR A 277 17.69 -11.74 20.16
C THR A 277 17.48 -10.93 21.44
N PRO A 278 18.33 -9.90 21.69
CA PRO A 278 18.47 -9.25 23.00
C PRO A 278 17.37 -8.23 23.29
N TRP A 279 16.21 -8.35 22.68
CA TRP A 279 15.12 -7.39 22.79
C TRP A 279 13.79 -8.06 23.11
N ARG A 280 13.00 -7.34 23.91
CA ARG A 280 11.57 -7.56 24.09
C ARG A 280 10.87 -6.21 23.97
N PHE A 281 9.68 -6.19 23.40
CA PHE A 281 8.87 -5.00 23.25
C PHE A 281 7.56 -5.18 23.99
N VAL A 282 7.33 -4.38 25.03
CA VAL A 282 6.08 -4.40 25.79
C VAL A 282 5.14 -3.36 25.17
N LEU A 283 4.01 -3.81 24.64
CA LEU A 283 3.01 -3.00 23.98
C LEU A 283 1.91 -2.61 24.97
N LEU A 284 1.77 -1.32 25.26
CA LEU A 284 0.79 -0.83 26.22
C LEU A 284 -0.48 -0.34 25.49
N GLU A 285 -1.35 -1.27 25.17
CA GLU A 285 -2.63 -1.01 24.49
C GLU A 285 -3.69 -0.44 25.45
N SER A 286 -3.72 -0.93 26.70
CA SER A 286 -4.66 -0.45 27.72
C SER A 286 -4.29 0.94 28.24
N ALA A 287 -5.25 1.86 28.17
CA ALA A 287 -5.10 3.21 28.74
C ALA A 287 -4.88 3.17 30.26
N GLU A 288 -5.52 2.24 30.95
CA GLU A 288 -5.39 2.05 32.39
C GLU A 288 -3.96 1.63 32.78
N VAL A 289 -3.38 0.67 32.06
CA VAL A 289 -2.01 0.22 32.28
C VAL A 289 -1.02 1.35 32.02
N ARG A 290 -1.22 2.12 30.93
CA ARG A 290 -0.40 3.30 30.63
C ARG A 290 -0.46 4.33 31.75
N THR A 291 -1.65 4.68 32.22
CA THR A 291 -1.84 5.65 33.28
C THR A 291 -1.16 5.19 34.56
N ARG A 292 -1.39 3.95 34.99
CA ARG A 292 -0.77 3.39 36.22
C ARG A 292 0.76 3.42 36.15
N LEU A 293 1.35 3.06 34.99
CA LEU A 293 2.79 3.13 34.79
C LEU A 293 3.32 4.56 34.90
N LEU A 294 2.69 5.49 34.18
CA LEU A 294 3.16 6.88 34.15
C LEU A 294 2.99 7.60 35.47
N ASP A 295 1.97 7.25 36.29
CA ASP A 295 1.78 7.78 37.62
C ASP A 295 2.87 7.27 38.59
N ALA A 296 3.19 5.98 38.53
CA ALA A 296 4.28 5.40 39.34
C ALA A 296 5.65 5.99 38.94
N MET A 297 5.93 6.14 37.65
CA MET A 297 7.15 6.79 37.17
C MET A 297 7.23 8.26 37.60
N LEU A 298 6.11 8.99 37.55
CA LEU A 298 6.05 10.39 37.99
C LEU A 298 6.31 10.50 39.48
N ALA A 299 5.76 9.59 40.29
CA ALA A 299 6.01 9.56 41.74
C ALA A 299 7.49 9.31 42.07
N ALA A 300 8.11 8.35 41.37
CA ALA A 300 9.54 8.09 41.50
C ALA A 300 10.38 9.31 41.10
N TRP A 301 10.08 9.92 39.97
CA TRP A 301 10.82 11.09 39.48
C TRP A 301 10.68 12.29 40.38
N ASN A 302 9.48 12.56 40.93
CA ASN A 302 9.25 13.61 41.91
C ASN A 302 10.09 13.40 43.19
N ARG A 303 10.15 12.16 43.69
CA ARG A 303 10.97 11.80 44.85
C ARG A 303 12.44 12.07 44.57
N ASP A 304 12.98 11.59 43.44
CA ASP A 304 14.40 11.75 43.13
C ASP A 304 14.79 13.24 42.99
N LEU A 305 13.96 14.05 42.30
CA LEU A 305 14.21 15.48 42.14
C LEU A 305 14.21 16.23 43.48
N ARG A 306 13.37 15.82 44.43
CA ARG A 306 13.29 16.46 45.76
C ARG A 306 14.37 15.95 46.70
N GLU A 307 14.47 14.63 46.83
CA GLU A 307 15.29 13.99 47.88
C GLU A 307 16.75 13.84 47.46
N LEU A 308 17.04 13.54 46.19
CA LEU A 308 18.39 13.35 45.68
C LEU A 308 18.98 14.64 45.09
N ASP A 309 18.20 15.38 44.31
CA ASP A 309 18.68 16.59 43.61
C ASP A 309 18.42 17.87 44.42
N GLY A 310 17.58 17.84 45.47
CA GLY A 310 17.28 18.98 46.33
C GLY A 310 16.57 20.15 45.63
N TRP A 311 15.73 19.87 44.60
CA TRP A 311 15.10 20.90 43.82
C TRP A 311 13.86 21.51 44.53
N SER A 312 13.63 22.82 44.28
CA SER A 312 12.42 23.48 44.72
C SER A 312 11.17 22.95 44.01
N GLU A 313 10.01 23.04 44.67
CA GLU A 313 8.71 22.60 44.15
C GLU A 313 8.39 23.20 42.76
N GLU A 314 8.68 24.48 42.57
CA GLU A 314 8.44 25.18 41.28
C GLU A 314 9.30 24.58 40.16
N ARG A 315 10.58 24.30 40.47
CA ARG A 315 11.53 23.69 39.52
C ARG A 315 11.11 22.26 39.21
N VAL A 316 10.69 21.48 40.20
CA VAL A 316 10.13 20.12 40.00
C VAL A 316 8.91 20.18 39.12
N ALA A 317 7.91 21.02 39.43
CA ALA A 317 6.69 21.16 38.66
C ALA A 317 6.95 21.52 37.17
N THR A 318 7.94 22.36 36.92
CA THR A 318 8.35 22.72 35.56
C THR A 318 9.04 21.55 34.82
N ARG A 319 9.85 20.77 35.55
CA ARG A 319 10.61 19.66 34.96
C ARG A 319 9.73 18.48 34.60
N VAL A 320 8.80 18.11 35.46
CA VAL A 320 7.95 16.92 35.26
C VAL A 320 6.98 17.05 34.09
N ARG A 321 6.60 18.27 33.68
CA ARG A 321 5.80 18.52 32.48
C ARG A 321 6.45 17.99 31.19
N ARG A 322 7.76 17.74 31.18
CA ARG A 322 8.43 17.08 30.04
C ARG A 322 7.99 15.63 29.82
N GLY A 323 7.40 15.01 30.84
CA GLY A 323 6.79 13.68 30.76
C GLY A 323 5.44 13.64 30.03
N ASP A 324 4.81 14.80 29.78
CA ASP A 324 3.48 14.89 29.17
C ASP A 324 3.44 14.27 27.76
N VAL A 325 4.56 14.21 27.05
CA VAL A 325 4.64 13.55 25.73
C VAL A 325 4.26 12.07 25.79
N LEU A 326 4.62 11.36 26.86
CA LEU A 326 4.20 9.97 27.06
C LEU A 326 2.74 9.87 27.51
N ARG A 327 2.29 10.80 28.35
CA ARG A 327 0.93 10.83 28.88
C ARG A 327 -0.12 11.14 27.81
N ASN A 328 0.23 12.01 26.87
CA ASN A 328 -0.65 12.42 25.78
C ASN A 328 -0.60 11.49 24.56
N ALA A 329 0.26 10.48 24.57
CA ALA A 329 0.33 9.52 23.48
C ALA A 329 -0.79 8.46 23.60
N PRO A 330 -1.51 8.17 22.51
CA PRO A 330 -2.56 7.15 22.53
C PRO A 330 -2.00 5.73 22.69
N TYR A 331 -0.70 5.51 22.41
CA TYR A 331 -0.07 4.20 22.49
C TYR A 331 1.38 4.33 22.99
N LEU A 332 1.86 3.37 23.79
CA LEU A 332 3.24 3.32 24.24
C LEU A 332 3.86 1.95 23.94
N VAL A 333 5.14 1.98 23.58
CA VAL A 333 5.99 0.78 23.46
C VAL A 333 7.16 0.94 24.44
N VAL A 334 7.38 -0.06 25.28
CA VAL A 334 8.56 -0.10 26.18
C VAL A 334 9.53 -1.16 25.65
N PRO A 335 10.62 -0.75 24.96
CA PRO A 335 11.69 -1.65 24.59
C PRO A 335 12.47 -2.09 25.84
N CYS A 336 12.73 -3.38 25.96
CA CYS A 336 13.48 -3.97 27.07
C CYS A 336 14.68 -4.76 26.53
N LEU A 337 15.85 -4.47 27.05
CA LEU A 337 17.07 -5.22 26.79
C LEU A 337 17.07 -6.51 27.61
N VAL A 338 17.46 -7.61 26.97
CA VAL A 338 17.66 -8.91 27.61
C VAL A 338 19.07 -9.38 27.29
N MET A 339 19.80 -9.86 28.30
CA MET A 339 21.19 -10.28 28.15
C MET A 339 21.34 -11.79 27.89
N ASP A 340 20.26 -12.48 27.50
CA ASP A 340 20.27 -13.91 27.21
C ASP A 340 21.25 -14.21 26.07
N GLY A 341 22.17 -15.15 26.32
CA GLY A 341 23.22 -15.53 25.36
C GLY A 341 24.43 -14.58 25.33
N SER A 342 24.53 -13.63 26.28
CA SER A 342 25.76 -12.87 26.48
C SER A 342 26.87 -13.76 27.06
N HIS A 343 28.13 -13.39 26.78
CA HIS A 343 29.29 -14.06 27.35
C HIS A 343 29.63 -13.49 28.71
N ASP A 344 30.01 -14.39 29.64
CA ASP A 344 30.55 -14.01 30.94
C ASP A 344 32.05 -13.74 30.84
N TYR A 345 32.49 -12.60 31.29
CA TYR A 345 33.90 -12.21 31.35
C TYR A 345 34.36 -11.99 32.80
N PRO A 346 35.56 -12.47 33.15
CA PRO A 346 36.09 -12.36 34.49
C PRO A 346 36.53 -10.92 34.87
N ASP A 347 36.76 -10.06 33.87
CA ASP A 347 37.17 -8.68 34.07
C ASP A 347 36.07 -7.67 33.72
N ALA A 348 36.04 -6.58 34.44
CA ALA A 348 35.00 -5.56 34.30
C ALA A 348 35.04 -4.86 32.94
N GLY A 349 36.19 -4.76 32.29
CA GLY A 349 36.36 -4.08 30.99
C GLY A 349 35.64 -4.86 29.88
N ARG A 350 35.89 -6.17 29.76
CA ARG A 350 35.22 -7.02 28.77
C ARG A 350 33.72 -7.19 29.10
N ALA A 351 33.36 -7.33 30.39
CA ALA A 351 31.95 -7.40 30.80
C ALA A 351 31.17 -6.12 30.44
N ALA A 352 31.79 -4.94 30.59
CA ALA A 352 31.22 -3.68 30.17
C ALA A 352 31.05 -3.60 28.64
N ALA A 353 32.10 -3.99 27.87
CA ALA A 353 32.06 -4.00 26.41
C ALA A 353 30.98 -4.96 25.88
N GLU A 354 30.80 -6.13 26.50
CA GLU A 354 29.74 -7.08 26.19
C GLU A 354 28.35 -6.42 26.33
N ARG A 355 28.09 -5.78 27.47
CA ARG A 355 26.84 -5.07 27.70
C ARG A 355 26.64 -3.92 26.71
N GLU A 356 27.68 -3.17 26.37
CA GLU A 356 27.62 -2.08 25.40
C GLU A 356 27.20 -2.57 24.00
N MET A 357 27.71 -3.71 23.54
CA MET A 357 27.28 -4.31 22.26
C MET A 357 25.78 -4.61 22.26
N PHE A 358 25.26 -5.16 23.33
CA PHE A 358 23.82 -5.44 23.48
C PHE A 358 22.98 -4.16 23.52
N VAL A 359 23.46 -3.12 24.19
CA VAL A 359 22.82 -1.79 24.22
C VAL A 359 22.79 -1.15 22.83
N VAL A 360 23.90 -1.26 22.06
CA VAL A 360 23.96 -0.78 20.67
C VAL A 360 22.96 -1.53 19.78
N ALA A 361 22.87 -2.86 19.92
CA ALA A 361 21.88 -3.66 19.19
C ALA A 361 20.44 -3.23 19.52
N MET A 362 20.13 -2.96 20.80
CA MET A 362 18.82 -2.42 21.19
C MET A 362 18.56 -1.06 20.53
N GLY A 363 19.56 -0.17 20.48
CA GLY A 363 19.43 1.13 19.80
C GLY A 363 19.13 0.98 18.32
N ALA A 364 19.76 0.02 17.63
CA ALA A 364 19.48 -0.31 16.23
C ALA A 364 18.04 -0.84 16.04
N ALA A 365 17.59 -1.73 16.93
CA ALA A 365 16.22 -2.24 16.90
C ALA A 365 15.16 -1.15 17.13
N VAL A 366 15.39 -0.25 18.08
CA VAL A 366 14.51 0.90 18.29
C VAL A 366 14.50 1.83 17.08
N GLN A 367 15.64 2.09 16.44
CA GLN A 367 15.67 2.92 15.23
C GLN A 367 14.85 2.27 14.10
N ASN A 368 14.95 0.95 13.90
CA ASN A 368 14.12 0.24 12.92
C ASN A 368 12.63 0.38 13.25
N LEU A 369 12.24 0.25 14.54
CA LEU A 369 10.86 0.48 15.00
C LEU A 369 10.38 1.88 14.62
N LEU A 370 11.17 2.92 14.90
CA LEU A 370 10.81 4.32 14.66
C LEU A 370 10.65 4.62 13.17
N VAL A 371 11.55 4.09 12.31
CA VAL A 371 11.48 4.28 10.85
C VAL A 371 10.25 3.57 10.29
N THR A 372 9.98 2.35 10.72
CA THR A 372 8.82 1.58 10.25
C THR A 372 7.51 2.24 10.66
N LEU A 373 7.37 2.69 11.91
CA LEU A 373 6.18 3.43 12.36
C LEU A 373 5.99 4.73 11.58
N SER A 374 7.09 5.42 11.22
CA SER A 374 7.02 6.61 10.35
C SER A 374 6.49 6.26 8.96
N GLY A 375 6.90 5.11 8.40
CA GLY A 375 6.38 4.59 7.14
C GLY A 375 4.89 4.22 7.18
N GLU A 376 4.38 3.82 8.35
CA GLU A 376 2.94 3.58 8.59
C GLU A 376 2.15 4.90 8.82
N GLY A 377 2.79 6.07 8.72
CA GLY A 377 2.16 7.38 8.94
C GLY A 377 2.04 7.76 10.42
N LEU A 378 2.69 7.02 11.32
CA LEU A 378 2.65 7.27 12.77
C LEU A 378 3.83 8.11 13.23
N GLY A 379 3.54 9.09 14.08
CA GLY A 379 4.54 9.88 14.77
C GLY A 379 5.07 9.16 16.01
N THR A 380 6.36 9.37 16.31
CA THR A 380 7.01 8.73 17.46
C THR A 380 7.91 9.68 18.23
N ALA A 381 8.01 9.45 19.57
CA ALA A 381 9.02 10.05 20.42
C ALA A 381 9.61 8.99 21.36
N TRP A 382 10.91 8.73 21.25
CA TRP A 382 11.63 7.85 22.16
C TRP A 382 12.16 8.66 23.36
N VAL A 383 11.69 8.36 24.55
CA VAL A 383 11.99 9.05 25.82
C VAL A 383 12.67 8.08 26.75
N SER A 384 13.81 8.48 27.32
CA SER A 384 14.67 7.62 28.16
C SER A 384 14.18 7.45 29.61
N SER A 385 13.05 8.02 30.00
CA SER A 385 12.60 8.11 31.39
C SER A 385 12.52 6.76 32.11
N THR A 386 12.15 5.66 31.45
CA THR A 386 12.08 4.33 32.07
C THR A 386 13.45 3.81 32.52
N MET A 387 14.54 4.28 31.91
CA MET A 387 15.92 3.88 32.27
C MET A 387 16.33 4.36 33.66
N PHE A 388 15.70 5.43 34.14
CA PHE A 388 15.98 6.03 35.45
C PHE A 388 15.13 5.42 36.60
N CYS A 389 14.11 4.64 36.28
CA CYS A 389 13.23 4.00 37.25
C CYS A 389 12.88 2.56 36.86
N ARG A 390 13.90 1.76 36.42
CA ARG A 390 13.70 0.41 35.88
C ARG A 390 12.92 -0.51 36.80
N ASP A 391 13.20 -0.45 38.14
CA ASP A 391 12.51 -1.30 39.10
C ASP A 391 11.02 -0.98 39.18
N VAL A 392 10.66 0.30 39.20
CA VAL A 392 9.26 0.75 39.15
C VAL A 392 8.56 0.23 37.86
N VAL A 393 9.24 0.32 36.72
CA VAL A 393 8.67 -0.17 35.45
C VAL A 393 8.48 -1.67 35.47
N ARG A 394 9.48 -2.43 35.98
CA ARG A 394 9.37 -3.90 36.10
C ARG A 394 8.25 -4.31 37.05
N GLU A 395 8.13 -3.66 38.18
CA GLU A 395 7.07 -3.93 39.16
C GLU A 395 5.67 -3.66 38.57
N VAL A 396 5.44 -2.46 38.02
CA VAL A 396 4.11 -2.07 37.50
C VAL A 396 3.66 -2.91 36.32
N LEU A 397 4.59 -3.29 35.46
CA LEU A 397 4.31 -4.09 34.25
C LEU A 397 4.50 -5.60 34.48
N ALA A 398 4.85 -6.04 35.71
CA ALA A 398 5.13 -7.42 36.07
C ALA A 398 6.17 -8.08 35.13
N LEU A 399 7.27 -7.36 34.83
CA LEU A 399 8.31 -7.85 33.92
C LEU A 399 9.31 -8.76 34.65
N PRO A 400 9.91 -9.74 33.97
CA PRO A 400 11.01 -10.52 34.50
C PRO A 400 12.18 -9.62 34.96
N GLY A 401 12.89 -10.01 36.03
CA GLY A 401 14.02 -9.24 36.57
C GLY A 401 15.17 -9.00 35.60
N GLY A 402 15.36 -9.93 34.60
CA GLY A 402 16.37 -9.79 33.55
C GLY A 402 15.96 -8.87 32.38
N TRP A 403 14.79 -8.25 32.41
CA TRP A 403 14.35 -7.32 31.37
C TRP A 403 14.67 -5.89 31.79
N ASP A 404 15.59 -5.25 31.08
CA ASP A 404 15.98 -3.86 31.34
C ASP A 404 15.20 -2.88 30.43
N PRO A 405 14.25 -2.09 30.97
CA PRO A 405 13.57 -1.05 30.19
C PRO A 405 14.55 -0.01 29.63
N MET A 406 14.54 0.19 28.31
CA MET A 406 15.48 1.05 27.56
C MET A 406 14.80 2.29 26.98
N GLY A 407 13.94 2.91 27.73
CA GLY A 407 13.12 4.04 27.33
C GLY A 407 11.67 3.61 27.07
N ALA A 408 10.85 4.60 26.70
CA ALA A 408 9.50 4.39 26.23
C ALA A 408 9.31 5.13 24.90
N VAL A 409 8.65 4.51 23.95
CA VAL A 409 8.30 5.13 22.66
C VAL A 409 6.84 5.51 22.69
N ALA A 410 6.58 6.84 22.69
CA ALA A 410 5.25 7.39 22.44
C ALA A 410 4.90 7.20 20.96
N VAL A 411 3.71 6.70 20.66
CA VAL A 411 3.22 6.45 19.31
C VAL A 411 1.83 7.03 19.14
N GLY A 412 1.57 7.72 18.02
CA GLY A 412 0.27 8.29 17.71
C GLY A 412 0.25 8.98 16.36
N HIS A 413 -0.95 9.38 15.92
CA HIS A 413 -1.08 10.20 14.72
C HIS A 413 -0.60 11.63 15.00
N PRO A 414 0.31 12.21 14.16
CA PRO A 414 0.82 13.56 14.38
C PRO A 414 -0.30 14.61 14.39
N ALA A 415 -0.35 15.47 15.39
CA ALA A 415 -1.34 16.56 15.46
C ALA A 415 -1.06 17.68 14.44
N SER A 416 0.16 17.75 13.90
CA SER A 416 0.58 18.70 12.87
C SER A 416 1.68 18.08 12.00
N PRO A 417 1.88 18.59 10.77
CA PRO A 417 3.02 18.17 9.95
C PRO A 417 4.35 18.34 10.68
N ALA A 418 5.25 17.38 10.48
CA ALA A 418 6.58 17.45 11.07
C ALA A 418 7.34 18.68 10.52
N ARG A 419 8.07 19.40 11.39
CA ARG A 419 8.93 20.50 10.95
C ARG A 419 10.02 19.97 10.03
N GLU A 420 10.27 20.69 8.94
CA GLU A 420 11.41 20.39 8.09
C GLU A 420 12.72 20.51 8.87
N ARG A 421 13.64 19.59 8.57
CA ARG A 421 15.01 19.66 9.09
C ARG A 421 15.90 20.19 7.98
N GLY A 422 16.64 21.24 8.26
CA GLY A 422 17.69 21.68 7.36
C GLY A 422 18.67 20.54 7.04
N PRO A 423 19.30 20.57 5.86
CA PRO A 423 20.31 19.58 5.49
C PRO A 423 21.44 19.59 6.52
N ARG A 424 21.94 18.40 6.85
CA ARG A 424 23.16 18.24 7.65
C ARG A 424 24.29 17.89 6.71
N ASP A 425 25.38 18.61 6.79
CA ASP A 425 26.60 18.26 6.09
C ASP A 425 27.23 17.02 6.78
N GLY A 426 27.16 15.88 6.09
CA GLY A 426 27.75 14.63 6.59
C GLY A 426 29.27 14.68 6.65
N ALA A 427 29.92 15.53 5.84
CA ALA A 427 31.39 15.63 5.79
C ALA A 427 31.98 16.08 7.13
N ALA A 428 31.25 16.88 7.91
CA ALA A 428 31.68 17.30 9.25
C ALA A 428 31.79 16.16 10.27
N PHE A 429 31.30 14.95 9.94
CA PHE A 429 31.30 13.76 10.82
C PHE A 429 32.11 12.59 10.26
N VAL A 430 32.93 12.84 9.22
CA VAL A 430 33.75 11.82 8.55
C VAL A 430 35.21 12.20 8.64
N GLU A 431 36.03 11.28 9.14
CA GLU A 431 37.50 11.33 9.02
C GLU A 431 37.96 10.22 8.09
N VAL A 432 38.73 10.58 7.07
CA VAL A 432 39.41 9.62 6.16
C VAL A 432 40.87 9.53 6.57
N ARG A 433 41.36 8.33 6.81
CA ARG A 433 42.77 8.03 7.16
C ARG A 433 43.34 7.01 6.21
#